data_e0c057cbac3a551698b8127fca4ba1fa
#
_entry.id   e0c057cbac3a551698b8127fca4ba1fa
#
_cell.length_a   1.000
_cell.length_b   1.000
_cell.length_c   1.000
_cell.angle_alpha   90.00
_cell.angle_beta   90.00
_cell.angle_gamma   90.00
#
_symmetry.space_group_name_H-M   'P 1'
#
loop_
_entity.id
_entity.type
_entity.pdbx_description
1 polymer ?
#
loop_
_entity_poly.entity_id
_entity_poly.type
_entity_poly.pdbx_seq_one_letter_code
_entity_poly.pdbx_strand_id
1 'polypeptide(L)'
;MKYLKKILILLIPVLMVSCGDDGDGSGPGPTPTDPLDTQANLLNGNWKVKDSNSVTKDGTIVDVFTTMTLNISGGSKDGGNFSTGHNEDSGTEVWPNSGTWTFQNGDKNKLQRNDGVVMSISVTETTLRTSFTVSGGIKDGNWVFDFVK
;
A
#
# COMPACT_ATOMS: atom_id res chain seq x y z
N MET A 1 -19.92 -41.86 -53.73
CA MET A 1 -20.59 -41.90 -52.42
C MET A 1 -20.63 -40.49 -51.84
N LYS A 2 -21.86 -39.94 -51.73
CA LYS A 2 -22.09 -38.54 -51.38
C LYS A 2 -22.37 -38.48 -49.87
N TYR A 3 -21.49 -37.81 -49.10
CA TYR A 3 -21.80 -37.54 -47.68
C TYR A 3 -22.38 -36.14 -47.56
N LEU A 4 -23.68 -36.14 -47.21
CA LEU A 4 -24.46 -34.94 -46.95
C LEU A 4 -24.14 -34.42 -45.55
N LYS A 5 -23.48 -33.27 -45.43
CA LYS A 5 -23.30 -32.60 -44.12
C LYS A 5 -24.58 -31.87 -43.74
N LYS A 6 -25.25 -32.38 -42.72
CA LYS A 6 -26.41 -31.72 -42.09
C LYS A 6 -25.91 -30.55 -41.26
N ILE A 7 -26.24 -29.35 -41.70
CA ILE A 7 -26.05 -28.11 -40.95
C ILE A 7 -27.23 -28.01 -39.98
N LEU A 8 -26.98 -28.14 -38.66
CA LEU A 8 -27.95 -27.91 -37.59
C LEU A 8 -27.94 -26.41 -37.26
N ILE A 9 -28.94 -25.69 -37.75
CA ILE A 9 -29.17 -24.30 -37.40
C ILE A 9 -29.90 -24.29 -36.06
N LEU A 10 -29.15 -23.88 -35.00
CA LEU A 10 -29.71 -23.67 -33.65
C LEU A 10 -30.36 -22.29 -33.60
N LEU A 11 -31.68 -22.28 -33.63
CA LEU A 11 -32.48 -21.06 -33.51
C LEU A 11 -32.55 -20.69 -32.02
N ILE A 12 -31.89 -19.64 -31.62
CA ILE A 12 -31.93 -19.08 -30.26
C ILE A 12 -33.10 -18.09 -30.21
N PRO A 13 -34.13 -18.30 -29.40
CA PRO A 13 -35.20 -17.30 -29.20
C PRO A 13 -34.65 -16.15 -28.37
N VAL A 14 -34.60 -14.96 -28.95
CA VAL A 14 -34.38 -13.70 -28.24
C VAL A 14 -35.61 -13.38 -27.41
N LEU A 15 -35.55 -13.61 -26.11
CA LEU A 15 -36.52 -13.11 -25.15
C LEU A 15 -36.31 -11.61 -24.98
N MET A 16 -37.12 -10.81 -25.66
CA MET A 16 -37.30 -9.40 -25.38
C MET A 16 -37.99 -9.28 -24.02
N VAL A 17 -37.22 -9.06 -22.96
CA VAL A 17 -37.75 -8.57 -21.68
C VAL A 17 -38.03 -7.09 -21.86
N SER A 18 -39.30 -6.77 -22.08
CA SER A 18 -39.82 -5.41 -21.97
C SER A 18 -39.73 -5.00 -20.49
N CYS A 19 -38.76 -4.18 -20.15
CA CYS A 19 -38.73 -3.52 -18.88
C CYS A 19 -39.73 -2.40 -18.88
N GLY A 20 -40.85 -2.59 -18.14
CA GLY A 20 -41.79 -1.54 -17.85
C GLY A 20 -41.10 -0.38 -17.14
N ASP A 21 -41.40 0.78 -17.60
CA ASP A 21 -41.08 2.09 -17.02
C ASP A 21 -41.90 2.23 -15.73
N ASP A 22 -41.23 2.14 -14.58
CA ASP A 22 -41.75 2.68 -13.31
C ASP A 22 -40.58 3.34 -12.56
N GLY A 23 -40.75 4.63 -12.43
CA GLY A 23 -40.08 5.68 -11.75
C GLY A 23 -39.01 5.41 -10.69
N ASP A 24 -37.99 6.22 -10.86
CA ASP A 24 -37.36 7.00 -9.81
C ASP A 24 -36.60 6.24 -8.70
N GLY A 25 -35.29 6.26 -8.81
CA GLY A 25 -34.40 5.82 -7.73
C GLY A 25 -33.02 5.42 -8.17
N SER A 26 -32.54 5.87 -9.33
CA SER A 26 -31.12 5.76 -9.67
C SER A 26 -30.30 6.75 -8.82
N GLY A 27 -30.19 6.45 -7.53
CA GLY A 27 -29.12 7.03 -6.74
C GLY A 27 -27.77 6.74 -7.44
N PRO A 28 -26.82 7.68 -7.45
CA PRO A 28 -25.50 7.41 -8.03
C PRO A 28 -24.98 6.11 -7.41
N GLY A 29 -24.64 5.14 -8.27
CA GLY A 29 -24.01 3.90 -7.83
C GLY A 29 -22.77 4.22 -6.96
N PRO A 30 -22.32 3.31 -6.10
CA PRO A 30 -21.18 3.57 -5.23
C PRO A 30 -20.02 4.07 -6.08
N THR A 31 -19.53 5.27 -5.76
CA THR A 31 -18.37 5.86 -6.43
C THR A 31 -17.18 4.92 -6.25
N PRO A 32 -16.48 4.54 -7.32
CA PRO A 32 -15.30 3.69 -7.19
C PRO A 32 -14.30 4.33 -6.20
N THR A 33 -13.84 3.57 -5.21
CA THR A 33 -12.83 4.05 -4.26
C THR A 33 -11.51 4.27 -5.00
N ASP A 34 -10.88 5.42 -4.77
CA ASP A 34 -9.55 5.71 -5.33
C ASP A 34 -8.54 4.64 -4.87
N PRO A 35 -7.75 4.06 -5.77
CA PRO A 35 -6.72 3.08 -5.39
C PRO A 35 -5.72 3.59 -4.36
N LEU A 36 -5.43 4.90 -4.33
CA LEU A 36 -4.56 5.52 -3.33
C LEU A 36 -5.24 5.57 -1.96
N ASP A 37 -6.55 5.85 -1.88
CA ASP A 37 -7.29 5.78 -0.62
C ASP A 37 -7.33 4.35 -0.07
N THR A 38 -7.50 3.35 -0.94
CA THR A 38 -7.43 1.94 -0.54
C THR A 38 -6.06 1.61 0.04
N GLN A 39 -4.98 2.03 -0.62
CA GLN A 39 -3.62 1.82 -0.16
C GLN A 39 -3.33 2.55 1.16
N ALA A 40 -3.78 3.80 1.29
CA ALA A 40 -3.64 4.60 2.51
C ALA A 40 -4.35 3.95 3.70
N ASN A 41 -5.53 3.37 3.48
CA ASN A 41 -6.26 2.64 4.52
C ASN A 41 -5.50 1.42 5.02
N LEU A 42 -4.81 0.67 4.14
CA LEU A 42 -3.94 -0.44 4.54
C LEU A 42 -2.76 0.05 5.38
N LEU A 43 -2.19 1.21 5.04
CA LEU A 43 -1.06 1.80 5.77
C LEU A 43 -1.45 2.24 7.19
N ASN A 44 -2.66 2.76 7.42
CA ASN A 44 -3.11 3.23 8.72
C ASN A 44 -3.02 2.12 9.79
N GLY A 45 -2.44 2.45 10.94
CA GLY A 45 -2.36 1.58 12.10
C GLY A 45 -1.02 1.63 12.84
N ASN A 46 -0.91 0.75 13.83
CA ASN A 46 0.28 0.59 14.65
C ASN A 46 1.07 -0.61 14.13
N TRP A 47 2.27 -0.35 13.70
CA TRP A 47 3.21 -1.32 13.15
C TRP A 47 4.37 -1.52 14.14
N LYS A 48 4.87 -2.74 14.27
CA LYS A 48 6.09 -3.06 15.01
C LYS A 48 7.03 -3.85 14.12
N VAL A 49 8.32 -3.71 14.30
CA VAL A 49 9.32 -4.56 13.64
C VAL A 49 8.99 -6.02 13.93
N LYS A 50 8.96 -6.86 12.91
CA LYS A 50 8.44 -8.23 12.99
C LYS A 50 9.27 -9.10 13.92
N ASP A 51 10.59 -9.07 13.76
CA ASP A 51 11.57 -9.86 14.53
C ASP A 51 12.98 -9.29 14.38
N SER A 52 13.97 -9.90 15.04
CA SER A 52 15.37 -9.45 15.05
C SER A 52 16.07 -9.54 13.67
N ASN A 53 15.50 -10.25 12.71
CA ASN A 53 16.07 -10.38 11.36
C ASN A 53 15.35 -9.50 10.34
N SER A 54 14.41 -8.69 10.79
CA SER A 54 13.47 -7.94 9.95
C SER A 54 13.94 -6.55 9.57
N VAL A 55 15.12 -6.14 10.04
CA VAL A 55 15.75 -4.88 9.63
C VAL A 55 17.11 -5.18 9.02
N THR A 56 17.34 -4.63 7.83
CA THR A 56 18.64 -4.75 7.18
C THR A 56 19.16 -3.39 6.71
N LYS A 57 20.48 -3.23 6.77
CA LYS A 57 21.24 -2.14 6.17
C LYS A 57 22.20 -2.73 5.14
N ASP A 58 22.11 -2.29 3.90
CA ASP A 58 22.94 -2.80 2.78
C ASP A 58 22.92 -4.34 2.67
N GLY A 59 21.75 -4.94 2.97
CA GLY A 59 21.54 -6.39 2.95
C GLY A 59 22.05 -7.13 4.19
N THR A 60 22.69 -6.44 5.15
CA THR A 60 23.15 -7.03 6.41
C THR A 60 22.11 -6.80 7.51
N ILE A 61 21.77 -7.85 8.27
CA ILE A 61 20.86 -7.75 9.41
C ILE A 61 21.44 -6.81 10.47
N VAL A 62 20.57 -5.93 10.98
CA VAL A 62 20.84 -5.04 12.10
C VAL A 62 19.75 -5.20 13.16
N ASP A 63 20.13 -5.40 14.40
CA ASP A 63 19.23 -5.72 15.52
C ASP A 63 18.84 -4.49 16.37
N VAL A 64 19.44 -3.35 16.10
CA VAL A 64 19.24 -2.10 16.87
C VAL A 64 17.83 -1.52 16.81
N PHE A 65 17.02 -1.90 15.81
CA PHE A 65 15.64 -1.44 15.64
C PHE A 65 14.59 -2.49 16.02
N THR A 66 14.95 -3.58 16.70
CA THR A 66 14.02 -4.69 17.00
C THR A 66 12.78 -4.29 17.80
N THR A 67 12.88 -3.23 18.61
CA THR A 67 11.78 -2.71 19.43
C THR A 67 11.07 -1.52 18.76
N MET A 68 11.44 -1.17 17.53
CA MET A 68 10.86 -0.03 16.84
C MET A 68 9.36 -0.24 16.58
N THR A 69 8.62 0.83 16.83
CA THR A 69 7.21 0.96 16.45
C THR A 69 7.04 2.09 15.42
N LEU A 70 6.08 1.92 14.53
CA LEU A 70 5.69 2.92 13.54
C LEU A 70 4.16 3.06 13.58
N ASN A 71 3.67 4.23 13.94
CA ASN A 71 2.25 4.55 13.83
C ASN A 71 2.02 5.37 12.57
N ILE A 72 1.08 4.94 11.73
CA ILE A 72 0.62 5.68 10.55
C ILE A 72 -0.84 6.04 10.77
N SER A 73 -1.20 7.30 10.57
CA SER A 73 -2.54 7.81 10.86
C SER A 73 -2.98 8.89 9.87
N GLY A 74 -4.30 9.05 9.74
CA GLY A 74 -4.91 10.06 8.88
C GLY A 74 -4.59 9.88 7.39
N GLY A 75 -4.22 8.66 7.00
CA GLY A 75 -3.86 8.35 5.62
C GLY A 75 -5.05 8.44 4.68
N SER A 76 -4.86 9.14 3.58
CA SER A 76 -5.74 9.29 2.43
C SER A 76 -4.90 9.30 1.14
N LYS A 77 -5.55 9.42 -0.01
CA LYS A 77 -4.85 9.60 -1.30
C LYS A 77 -3.91 10.82 -1.32
N ASP A 78 -4.16 11.80 -0.47
CA ASP A 78 -3.37 13.03 -0.39
C ASP A 78 -2.19 12.91 0.59
N GLY A 79 -2.06 11.77 1.30
CA GLY A 79 -1.01 11.50 2.27
C GLY A 79 -1.54 11.30 3.68
N GLY A 80 -0.63 11.36 4.67
CA GLY A 80 -0.96 11.16 6.08
C GLY A 80 0.19 11.54 7.00
N ASN A 81 0.08 11.11 8.26
CA ASN A 81 1.07 11.35 9.30
C ASN A 81 1.72 10.03 9.72
N PHE A 82 2.93 10.13 10.25
CA PHE A 82 3.58 9.02 10.94
C PHE A 82 4.25 9.49 12.23
N SER A 83 4.41 8.56 13.17
CA SER A 83 5.29 8.70 14.33
C SER A 83 6.00 7.39 14.61
N THR A 84 7.21 7.46 15.15
CA THR A 84 8.04 6.31 15.47
C THR A 84 8.44 6.31 16.93
N GLY A 85 8.62 5.10 17.48
CA GLY A 85 9.27 4.89 18.77
C GLY A 85 10.44 3.93 18.56
N HIS A 86 11.66 4.37 18.93
CA HIS A 86 12.87 3.55 18.93
C HIS A 86 13.85 4.09 19.98
N ASN A 87 14.74 3.24 20.44
CA ASN A 87 15.75 3.58 21.46
C ASN A 87 17.16 3.62 20.86
N GLU A 88 17.28 3.67 19.54
CA GLU A 88 18.55 3.68 18.85
C GLU A 88 19.16 5.07 18.84
N ASP A 89 20.42 5.19 19.25
CA ASP A 89 21.20 6.44 19.12
C ASP A 89 21.32 6.78 17.64
N SER A 90 21.04 8.04 17.30
CA SER A 90 20.97 8.51 15.89
C SER A 90 19.94 7.77 15.02
N GLY A 91 19.01 7.03 15.61
CA GLY A 91 17.93 6.34 14.88
C GLY A 91 17.04 7.31 14.11
N THR A 92 16.96 8.57 14.55
CA THR A 92 16.24 9.65 13.87
C THR A 92 16.82 10.02 12.50
N GLU A 93 18.07 9.65 12.20
CA GLU A 93 18.63 9.76 10.85
C GLU A 93 17.96 8.78 9.87
N VAL A 94 17.52 7.62 10.37
CA VAL A 94 16.84 6.59 9.57
C VAL A 94 15.32 6.84 9.55
N TRP A 95 14.74 6.99 10.76
CA TRP A 95 13.33 7.28 10.95
C TRP A 95 13.17 8.47 11.92
N PRO A 96 12.75 9.65 11.43
CA PRO A 96 12.35 10.75 12.30
C PRO A 96 11.27 10.34 13.28
N ASN A 97 11.26 10.93 14.49
CA ASN A 97 10.26 10.63 15.53
C ASN A 97 8.82 10.84 15.06
N SER A 98 8.63 11.77 14.11
CA SER A 98 7.33 12.02 13.48
C SER A 98 7.50 12.78 12.17
N GLY A 99 6.47 12.76 11.35
CA GLY A 99 6.44 13.50 10.09
C GLY A 99 5.15 13.25 9.32
N THR A 100 5.16 13.73 8.08
CA THR A 100 4.11 13.48 7.11
C THR A 100 4.65 12.69 5.91
N TRP A 101 3.76 12.09 5.18
CA TRP A 101 4.08 11.40 3.94
C TRP A 101 3.02 11.68 2.88
N THR A 102 3.40 11.55 1.61
CA THR A 102 2.51 11.58 0.46
C THR A 102 2.86 10.43 -0.48
N PHE A 103 1.94 10.06 -1.37
CA PHE A 103 2.27 9.15 -2.47
C PHE A 103 3.12 9.87 -3.50
N GLN A 104 4.32 9.35 -3.78
CA GLN A 104 5.21 9.96 -4.75
C GLN A 104 4.66 9.82 -6.17
N ASN A 105 4.39 10.95 -6.84
CA ASN A 105 3.86 10.99 -8.21
C ASN A 105 2.61 10.11 -8.43
N GLY A 106 1.79 9.93 -7.39
CA GLY A 106 0.59 9.08 -7.46
C GLY A 106 0.87 7.57 -7.54
N ASP A 107 2.12 7.14 -7.27
CA ASP A 107 2.46 5.72 -7.20
C ASP A 107 2.09 5.16 -5.82
N LYS A 108 1.09 4.27 -5.77
CA LYS A 108 0.63 3.64 -4.53
C LYS A 108 1.70 2.82 -3.80
N ASN A 109 2.78 2.44 -4.48
CA ASN A 109 3.87 1.66 -3.91
C ASN A 109 5.08 2.51 -3.52
N LYS A 110 4.97 3.85 -3.60
CA LYS A 110 6.03 4.78 -3.21
C LYS A 110 5.49 5.88 -2.34
N LEU A 111 6.13 6.07 -1.19
CA LEU A 111 5.86 7.20 -0.30
C LEU A 111 7.05 8.17 -0.34
N GLN A 112 6.75 9.45 -0.24
CA GLN A 112 7.72 10.49 0.04
C GLN A 112 7.44 11.07 1.41
N ARG A 113 8.43 11.00 2.31
CA ARG A 113 8.39 11.66 3.62
C ARG A 113 8.68 13.16 3.47
N ASN A 114 8.24 13.94 4.46
CA ASN A 114 8.48 15.40 4.48
C ASN A 114 9.96 15.80 4.61
N ASP A 115 10.86 14.88 4.99
CA ASP A 115 12.32 15.07 4.96
C ASP A 115 12.93 14.77 3.59
N GLY A 116 12.11 14.47 2.59
CA GLY A 116 12.54 14.22 1.22
C GLY A 116 12.89 12.77 0.91
N VAL A 117 12.96 11.89 1.90
CA VAL A 117 13.25 10.47 1.68
C VAL A 117 12.09 9.81 0.94
N VAL A 118 12.41 9.17 -0.17
CA VAL A 118 11.48 8.35 -0.95
C VAL A 118 11.68 6.89 -0.57
N MET A 119 10.58 6.22 -0.27
CA MET A 119 10.59 4.81 0.09
C MET A 119 9.66 4.00 -0.80
N SER A 120 10.09 2.81 -1.20
CA SER A 120 9.22 1.79 -1.76
C SER A 120 8.50 1.05 -0.64
N ILE A 121 7.23 0.76 -0.85
CA ILE A 121 6.40 0.05 0.12
C ILE A 121 5.69 -1.16 -0.51
N SER A 122 5.45 -2.16 0.34
CA SER A 122 4.51 -3.25 0.08
C SER A 122 3.71 -3.46 1.35
N VAL A 123 2.38 -3.30 1.27
CA VAL A 123 1.49 -3.38 2.43
C VAL A 123 0.33 -4.33 2.19
N THR A 124 -0.02 -5.06 3.24
CA THR A 124 -1.23 -5.87 3.38
C THR A 124 -1.97 -5.44 4.65
N GLU A 125 -3.04 -6.11 5.02
CA GLU A 125 -3.76 -5.84 6.27
C GLU A 125 -2.89 -6.02 7.52
N THR A 126 -1.89 -6.92 7.47
CA THR A 126 -1.10 -7.33 8.64
C THR A 126 0.41 -7.16 8.48
N THR A 127 0.90 -6.86 7.28
CA THR A 127 2.34 -6.72 7.01
C THR A 127 2.63 -5.44 6.25
N LEU A 128 3.76 -4.81 6.56
CA LEU A 128 4.29 -3.67 5.83
C LEU A 128 5.80 -3.85 5.66
N ARG A 129 6.26 -3.81 4.42
CA ARG A 129 7.68 -3.71 4.08
C ARG A 129 7.98 -2.32 3.55
N THR A 130 9.05 -1.71 4.05
CA THR A 130 9.58 -0.44 3.53
C THR A 130 11.02 -0.61 3.11
N SER A 131 11.45 0.04 2.02
CA SER A 131 12.84 0.11 1.61
C SER A 131 13.19 1.51 1.10
N PHE A 132 14.31 2.07 1.57
CA PHE A 132 14.75 3.43 1.24
C PHE A 132 16.24 3.61 1.49
N THR A 133 16.81 4.68 0.93
CA THR A 133 18.19 5.06 1.15
C THR A 133 18.27 6.27 2.08
N VAL A 134 19.13 6.20 3.07
CA VAL A 134 19.56 7.33 3.90
C VAL A 134 20.91 7.81 3.38
N SER A 135 21.13 9.12 3.30
CA SER A 135 22.36 9.70 2.78
C SER A 135 22.86 10.82 3.69
N GLY A 136 24.17 10.92 3.86
CA GLY A 136 24.84 12.06 4.49
C GLY A 136 25.01 12.00 6.00
N GLY A 137 24.83 10.83 6.64
CA GLY A 137 25.00 10.66 8.08
C GLY A 137 25.77 9.38 8.46
N ILE A 138 25.82 9.08 9.75
CA ILE A 138 26.46 7.85 10.26
C ILE A 138 25.62 6.60 9.94
N LYS A 139 24.35 6.78 9.65
CA LYS A 139 23.41 5.72 9.26
C LYS A 139 23.24 5.59 7.74
N ASP A 140 24.15 6.20 6.95
CA ASP A 140 24.15 6.15 5.48
C ASP A 140 24.05 4.71 4.95
N GLY A 141 23.20 4.48 3.94
CA GLY A 141 23.00 3.15 3.34
C GLY A 141 21.57 2.86 2.94
N ASN A 142 21.35 1.65 2.41
CA ASN A 142 20.05 1.15 1.99
C ASN A 142 19.39 0.38 3.12
N TRP A 143 18.25 0.86 3.57
CA TRP A 143 17.51 0.29 4.68
C TRP A 143 16.27 -0.44 4.21
N VAL A 144 16.03 -1.59 4.85
CA VAL A 144 14.78 -2.35 4.68
C VAL A 144 14.23 -2.67 6.06
N PHE A 145 12.92 -2.47 6.22
CA PHE A 145 12.18 -2.83 7.43
C PHE A 145 10.98 -3.69 7.07
N ASP A 146 10.82 -4.80 7.77
CA ASP A 146 9.61 -5.62 7.75
C ASP A 146 8.85 -5.44 9.07
N PHE A 147 7.61 -4.96 8.95
CA PHE A 147 6.72 -4.69 10.07
C PHE A 147 5.50 -5.60 10.04
N VAL A 148 4.90 -5.78 11.22
CA VAL A 148 3.58 -6.42 11.42
C VAL A 148 2.70 -5.57 12.33
N LYS A 149 1.37 -5.72 12.17
CA LYS A 149 0.36 -5.15 13.10
C LYS A 149 0.19 -6.02 14.32
#